data_958f516dc3d640dba95559078bfb4593
#
_entry.id   958f516dc3d640dba95559078bfb4593
#
_cell.length_a   1.000
_cell.length_b   1.000
_cell.length_c   1.000
_cell.angle_alpha   90.00
_cell.angle_beta   90.00
_cell.angle_gamma   90.00
#
_symmetry.space_group_name_H-M   'P 1'
#
loop_
_entity.id
_entity.type
_entity.pdbx_description
1 polymer ?
#
loop_
_entity_poly.entity_id
_entity_poly.type
_entity_poly.pdbx_seq_one_letter_code
_entity_poly.pdbx_strand_id
1 'polypeptide(L)'
;MNSGFPELTDSFLSGQDILYSQFNDIEFFVEDTEQEHFYFNVLKKLFPDLKFEKIFPLNGKKNVSDAAIINAGNKKKVYIVDLDFDHILNAVQNLDNLFYLRKYSIENYLFSKNAVYEVIRTRDSRLKDHEIDALFDINQILTDASHCLKELTCCFIIIQNKQLGHPYYGLNVSRDFDFTNSPPCYRMNFISDYINEVERLLKAKDRRYSLASQKKSMLRHFRTISDCLANIPGKYILTYLKDRLQALGLINQMTVESFSYQLSKDFNSDELEYLRTNVSNYIR
;
A
#
# COMPACT_ATOMS: atom_id res chain seq x y z
N MET A 1 -16.80 -30.40 2.49
CA MET A 1 -18.08 -29.77 2.90
C MET A 1 -18.08 -28.39 2.31
N ASN A 2 -18.89 -28.16 1.25
CA ASN A 2 -19.03 -26.85 0.65
C ASN A 2 -19.67 -25.92 1.67
N SER A 3 -18.97 -24.84 2.05
CA SER A 3 -19.54 -23.75 2.85
C SER A 3 -20.65 -23.10 2.01
N GLY A 4 -21.90 -23.30 2.40
CA GLY A 4 -23.09 -22.89 1.66
C GLY A 4 -23.39 -21.38 1.73
N PHE A 5 -22.41 -20.55 1.39
CA PHE A 5 -22.67 -19.16 1.04
C PHE A 5 -22.98 -19.07 -0.44
N PRO A 6 -24.11 -18.46 -0.84
CA PRO A 6 -24.40 -18.28 -2.24
C PRO A 6 -23.30 -17.44 -2.91
N GLU A 7 -22.74 -17.96 -4.01
CA GLU A 7 -21.88 -17.16 -4.87
C GLU A 7 -22.66 -15.94 -5.34
N LEU A 8 -22.05 -14.74 -5.17
CA LEU A 8 -22.63 -13.50 -5.65
C LEU A 8 -22.69 -13.56 -7.18
N THR A 9 -23.88 -13.70 -7.73
CA THR A 9 -24.09 -13.74 -9.19
C THR A 9 -23.94 -12.35 -9.78
N ASP A 10 -23.56 -12.26 -11.06
CA ASP A 10 -23.47 -10.98 -11.80
C ASP A 10 -24.77 -10.17 -11.72
N SER A 11 -25.94 -10.83 -11.64
CA SER A 11 -27.24 -10.18 -11.46
C SER A 11 -27.41 -9.58 -10.07
N PHE A 12 -26.81 -10.15 -9.03
CA PHE A 12 -26.82 -9.59 -7.67
C PHE A 12 -25.91 -8.35 -7.60
N LEU A 13 -24.73 -8.40 -8.21
CA LEU A 13 -23.84 -7.26 -8.32
C LEU A 13 -24.48 -6.11 -9.09
N SER A 14 -25.14 -6.41 -10.21
CA SER A 14 -25.91 -5.41 -10.99
C SER A 14 -27.09 -4.84 -10.21
N GLY A 15 -27.75 -5.64 -9.36
CA GLY A 15 -28.83 -5.20 -8.48
C GLY A 15 -28.33 -4.30 -7.34
N GLN A 16 -27.13 -4.55 -6.81
CA GLN A 16 -26.50 -3.66 -5.84
C GLN A 16 -26.18 -2.30 -6.47
N ASP A 17 -25.66 -2.24 -7.69
CA ASP A 17 -25.39 -0.99 -8.41
C ASP A 17 -26.64 -0.12 -8.50
N ILE A 18 -27.81 -0.71 -8.79
CA ILE A 18 -29.09 0.03 -8.87
C ILE A 18 -29.52 0.56 -7.50
N LEU A 19 -29.35 -0.21 -6.42
CA LEU A 19 -29.73 0.21 -5.06
C LEU A 19 -28.81 1.33 -4.55
N TYR A 20 -27.52 1.26 -4.81
CA TYR A 20 -26.54 2.24 -4.31
C TYR A 20 -26.40 3.47 -5.20
N SER A 21 -26.79 3.42 -6.49
CA SER A 21 -26.81 4.59 -7.38
C SER A 21 -27.73 5.72 -6.87
N GLN A 22 -28.70 5.37 -6.03
CA GLN A 22 -29.59 6.35 -5.37
C GLN A 22 -28.89 7.08 -4.20
N PHE A 23 -27.81 6.54 -3.65
CA PHE A 23 -27.14 7.07 -2.48
C PHE A 23 -25.76 7.66 -2.79
N ASN A 24 -25.20 7.38 -3.96
CA ASN A 24 -23.90 7.86 -4.40
C ASN A 24 -24.05 8.84 -5.56
N ASP A 25 -23.53 10.06 -5.40
CA ASP A 25 -23.38 10.99 -6.54
C ASP A 25 -22.28 10.49 -7.48
N ILE A 26 -21.25 9.87 -6.92
CA ILE A 26 -20.10 9.26 -7.61
C ILE A 26 -19.85 7.86 -7.05
N GLU A 27 -19.60 6.92 -7.93
CA GLU A 27 -19.21 5.55 -7.60
C GLU A 27 -17.69 5.41 -7.67
N PHE A 28 -17.07 5.12 -6.55
CA PHE A 28 -15.63 4.86 -6.46
C PHE A 28 -15.35 3.37 -6.50
N PHE A 29 -14.49 2.96 -7.43
CA PHE A 29 -14.03 1.59 -7.61
C PHE A 29 -12.55 1.48 -7.24
N VAL A 30 -12.20 0.48 -6.42
CA VAL A 30 -10.84 0.25 -5.89
C VAL A 30 -10.42 -1.21 -6.06
N GLU A 31 -9.14 -1.50 -5.82
CA GLU A 31 -8.60 -2.85 -6.06
C GLU A 31 -8.94 -3.86 -4.96
N ASP A 32 -8.79 -3.48 -3.69
CA ASP A 32 -8.72 -4.40 -2.57
C ASP A 32 -10.07 -4.54 -1.85
N THR A 33 -10.56 -5.78 -1.73
CA THR A 33 -11.80 -6.13 -1.05
C THR A 33 -11.68 -6.15 0.48
N GLU A 34 -10.48 -6.42 1.01
CA GLU A 34 -10.27 -6.52 2.45
C GLU A 34 -10.11 -5.16 3.13
N GLN A 35 -9.83 -4.11 2.34
CA GLN A 35 -9.54 -2.77 2.82
C GLN A 35 -10.66 -1.75 2.54
N GLU A 36 -11.88 -2.19 2.25
CA GLU A 36 -13.00 -1.32 1.93
C GLU A 36 -13.19 -0.18 2.93
N HIS A 37 -13.23 -0.48 4.23
CA HIS A 37 -13.41 0.52 5.28
C HIS A 37 -12.28 1.53 5.38
N PHE A 38 -11.07 1.09 5.10
CA PHE A 38 -9.91 1.96 5.08
C PHE A 38 -9.94 2.93 3.89
N TYR A 39 -10.15 2.44 2.67
CA TYR A 39 -10.34 3.28 1.49
C TYR A 39 -11.52 4.24 1.65
N PHE A 40 -12.62 3.79 2.23
CA PHE A 40 -13.76 4.63 2.50
C PHE A 40 -13.40 5.84 3.38
N ASN A 41 -12.67 5.64 4.47
CA ASN A 41 -12.20 6.74 5.34
C ASN A 41 -11.31 7.72 4.58
N VAL A 42 -10.37 7.22 3.77
CA VAL A 42 -9.47 8.06 2.97
C VAL A 42 -10.26 8.88 1.97
N LEU A 43 -11.18 8.27 1.21
CA LEU A 43 -11.98 8.96 0.19
C LEU A 43 -12.97 9.93 0.82
N LYS A 44 -13.61 9.62 1.95
CA LYS A 44 -14.47 10.57 2.68
C LYS A 44 -13.71 11.81 3.13
N LYS A 45 -12.47 11.65 3.61
CA LYS A 45 -11.62 12.77 3.99
C LYS A 45 -11.17 13.59 2.78
N LEU A 46 -10.88 12.93 1.66
CA LEU A 46 -10.42 13.56 0.43
C LEU A 46 -11.55 14.30 -0.31
N PHE A 47 -12.76 13.74 -0.31
CA PHE A 47 -13.94 14.26 -0.99
C PHE A 47 -15.10 14.54 -0.02
N PRO A 48 -14.95 15.49 0.93
CA PRO A 48 -15.98 15.75 1.93
C PRO A 48 -17.31 16.27 1.35
N ASP A 49 -17.24 16.90 0.17
CA ASP A 49 -18.40 17.51 -0.49
C ASP A 49 -19.16 16.52 -1.39
N LEU A 50 -18.61 15.33 -1.64
CA LEU A 50 -19.28 14.30 -2.44
C LEU A 50 -20.11 13.36 -1.56
N LYS A 51 -21.34 13.12 -1.99
CA LYS A 51 -22.17 12.12 -1.34
C LYS A 51 -21.85 10.74 -1.91
N PHE A 52 -21.36 9.85 -1.08
CA PHE A 52 -21.23 8.41 -1.35
C PHE A 52 -21.27 7.65 -0.03
N GLU A 53 -21.99 6.54 -0.01
CA GLU A 53 -22.18 5.71 1.19
C GLU A 53 -21.45 4.37 1.06
N LYS A 54 -20.99 4.04 -0.15
CA LYS A 54 -20.27 2.81 -0.45
C LYS A 54 -19.21 3.05 -1.52
N ILE A 55 -18.13 2.30 -1.43
CA ILE A 55 -17.13 2.12 -2.49
C ILE A 55 -17.22 0.67 -3.00
N PHE A 56 -16.68 0.41 -4.18
CA PHE A 56 -16.82 -0.87 -4.88
C PHE A 56 -15.44 -1.49 -5.13
N PRO A 57 -15.00 -2.42 -4.28
CA PRO A 57 -13.77 -3.15 -4.53
C PRO A 57 -13.98 -4.21 -5.64
N LEU A 58 -13.05 -4.28 -6.60
CA LEU A 58 -13.15 -5.15 -7.77
C LEU A 58 -12.16 -6.33 -7.77
N ASN A 59 -11.50 -6.58 -6.64
CA ASN A 59 -10.59 -7.70 -6.45
C ASN A 59 -9.45 -7.72 -7.49
N GLY A 60 -8.66 -6.65 -7.51
CA GLY A 60 -7.40 -6.52 -8.23
C GLY A 60 -7.41 -5.55 -9.40
N LYS A 61 -6.23 -5.01 -9.68
CA LYS A 61 -5.98 -3.95 -10.68
C LYS A 61 -6.54 -4.27 -12.07
N LYS A 62 -6.40 -5.53 -12.51
CA LYS A 62 -6.90 -5.92 -13.83
C LYS A 62 -8.41 -5.71 -13.95
N ASN A 63 -9.17 -6.12 -12.94
CA ASN A 63 -10.63 -5.97 -12.95
C ASN A 63 -11.02 -4.49 -12.90
N VAL A 64 -10.31 -3.66 -12.12
CA VAL A 64 -10.53 -2.21 -12.09
C VAL A 64 -10.25 -1.58 -13.45
N SER A 65 -9.15 -1.94 -14.10
CA SER A 65 -8.78 -1.43 -15.43
C SER A 65 -9.77 -1.87 -16.50
N ASP A 66 -10.18 -3.14 -16.51
CA ASP A 66 -11.16 -3.66 -17.46
C ASP A 66 -12.52 -2.94 -17.28
N ALA A 67 -12.96 -2.73 -16.04
CA ALA A 67 -14.19 -1.99 -15.74
C ALA A 67 -14.07 -0.50 -16.14
N ALA A 68 -12.92 0.13 -15.98
CA ALA A 68 -12.66 1.49 -16.43
C ALA A 68 -12.80 1.61 -17.95
N ILE A 69 -12.26 0.66 -18.72
CA ILE A 69 -12.39 0.62 -20.18
C ILE A 69 -13.85 0.51 -20.60
N ILE A 70 -14.60 -0.42 -19.98
CA ILE A 70 -16.01 -0.64 -20.31
C ILE A 70 -16.87 0.61 -20.03
N ASN A 71 -16.54 1.36 -18.97
CA ASN A 71 -17.26 2.54 -18.53
C ASN A 71 -16.59 3.86 -18.96
N ALA A 72 -15.78 3.86 -20.02
CA ALA A 72 -15.12 5.06 -20.51
C ALA A 72 -16.15 6.17 -20.81
N GLY A 73 -15.86 7.40 -20.34
CA GLY A 73 -16.75 8.55 -20.51
C GLY A 73 -17.90 8.67 -19.50
N ASN A 74 -18.12 7.68 -18.63
CA ASN A 74 -19.12 7.78 -17.58
C ASN A 74 -18.58 8.59 -16.39
N LYS A 75 -18.96 9.86 -16.32
CA LYS A 75 -18.50 10.82 -15.30
C LYS A 75 -18.91 10.48 -13.86
N LYS A 76 -19.83 9.54 -13.67
CA LYS A 76 -20.23 9.08 -12.34
C LYS A 76 -19.37 7.94 -11.78
N LYS A 77 -18.50 7.35 -12.62
CA LYS A 77 -17.67 6.21 -12.25
C LYS A 77 -16.19 6.58 -12.23
N VAL A 78 -15.58 6.46 -11.08
CA VAL A 78 -14.18 6.81 -10.81
C VAL A 78 -13.44 5.55 -10.36
N TYR A 79 -12.37 5.22 -11.06
CA TYR A 79 -11.54 4.04 -10.82
C TYR A 79 -10.21 4.48 -10.25
N ILE A 80 -9.85 3.96 -9.06
CA ILE A 80 -8.60 4.31 -8.38
C ILE A 80 -7.78 3.03 -8.22
N VAL A 81 -6.53 3.09 -8.65
CA VAL A 81 -5.60 1.97 -8.58
C VAL A 81 -4.29 2.38 -7.90
N ASP A 82 -3.71 1.43 -7.21
CA ASP A 82 -2.37 1.55 -6.66
C ASP A 82 -1.34 1.70 -7.78
N LEU A 83 -0.24 2.41 -7.54
CA LEU A 83 0.81 2.54 -8.55
C LEU A 83 1.60 1.24 -8.73
N ASP A 84 1.78 0.49 -7.63
CA ASP A 84 2.67 -0.67 -7.58
C ASP A 84 4.06 -0.34 -8.15
N PHE A 85 4.56 -1.21 -9.03
CA PHE A 85 5.78 -0.98 -9.79
C PHE A 85 5.50 -0.54 -11.23
N ASP A 86 4.27 -0.19 -11.59
CA ASP A 86 3.86 0.08 -12.98
C ASP A 86 4.67 1.22 -13.62
N HIS A 87 4.98 2.27 -12.84
CA HIS A 87 5.81 3.38 -13.33
C HIS A 87 7.28 2.96 -13.57
N ILE A 88 7.81 2.01 -12.80
CA ILE A 88 9.16 1.46 -12.96
C ILE A 88 9.21 0.50 -14.15
N LEU A 89 8.12 -0.21 -14.38
CA LEU A 89 7.98 -1.24 -15.42
C LEU A 89 7.38 -0.70 -16.72
N ASN A 90 7.05 0.61 -16.79
CA ASN A 90 6.36 1.25 -17.92
C ASN A 90 5.02 0.59 -18.28
N ALA A 91 4.25 0.21 -17.27
CA ALA A 91 2.97 -0.48 -17.37
C ALA A 91 1.76 0.40 -17.02
N VAL A 92 1.96 1.68 -16.71
CA VAL A 92 0.88 2.63 -16.39
C VAL A 92 -0.04 2.79 -17.59
N GLN A 93 -1.35 2.61 -17.35
CA GLN A 93 -2.40 2.81 -18.35
C GLN A 93 -2.92 4.25 -18.30
N ASN A 94 -3.21 4.83 -19.45
CA ASN A 94 -3.75 6.18 -19.53
C ASN A 94 -5.22 6.12 -20.00
N LEU A 95 -6.14 6.18 -19.03
CA LEU A 95 -7.59 6.24 -19.25
C LEU A 95 -8.14 7.44 -18.44
N ASP A 96 -9.14 8.15 -19.02
CA ASP A 96 -9.66 9.38 -18.41
C ASP A 96 -10.33 9.17 -17.05
N ASN A 97 -10.92 8.00 -16.82
CA ASN A 97 -11.63 7.62 -15.61
C ASN A 97 -10.81 6.74 -14.65
N LEU A 98 -9.53 6.43 -14.98
CA LEU A 98 -8.64 5.61 -14.18
C LEU A 98 -7.54 6.48 -13.55
N PHE A 99 -7.51 6.54 -12.23
CA PHE A 99 -6.62 7.40 -11.47
C PHE A 99 -5.60 6.56 -10.70
N TYR A 100 -4.34 6.71 -11.06
CA TYR A 100 -3.23 6.09 -10.33
C TYR A 100 -2.84 6.89 -9.10
N LEU A 101 -2.56 6.20 -8.01
CA LEU A 101 -1.81 6.78 -6.91
C LEU A 101 -0.39 7.15 -7.39
N ARG A 102 0.28 8.09 -6.70
CA ARG A 102 1.67 8.48 -7.02
C ARG A 102 2.70 7.72 -6.18
N LYS A 103 2.25 6.95 -5.19
CA LYS A 103 3.05 6.05 -4.38
C LYS A 103 2.62 4.61 -4.65
N TYR A 104 3.43 3.64 -4.20
CA TYR A 104 3.21 2.23 -4.45
C TYR A 104 1.76 1.81 -4.18
N SER A 105 1.25 2.15 -3.01
CA SER A 105 -0.13 1.86 -2.60
C SER A 105 -0.69 2.96 -1.70
N ILE A 106 -1.96 2.86 -1.36
CA ILE A 106 -2.63 3.84 -0.50
C ILE A 106 -2.03 3.86 0.91
N GLU A 107 -1.51 2.75 1.43
CA GLU A 107 -0.86 2.69 2.74
C GLU A 107 0.38 3.59 2.83
N ASN A 108 1.04 3.87 1.70
CA ASN A 108 2.20 4.75 1.66
C ASN A 108 1.90 6.22 2.00
N TYR A 109 0.63 6.58 2.18
CA TYR A 109 0.18 7.91 2.61
C TYR A 109 -0.12 7.99 4.11
N LEU A 110 -0.05 6.87 4.85
CA LEU A 110 -0.47 6.80 6.25
C LEU A 110 0.62 7.18 7.27
N PHE A 111 1.86 7.39 6.84
CA PHE A 111 3.01 7.58 7.73
C PHE A 111 3.09 8.99 8.33
N SER A 112 1.96 9.62 8.65
CA SER A 112 1.97 10.92 9.30
C SER A 112 2.24 10.80 10.81
N LYS A 113 3.04 11.75 11.33
CA LYS A 113 3.36 11.84 12.76
C LYS A 113 2.09 11.87 13.61
N ASN A 114 1.12 12.70 13.23
CA ASN A 114 -0.14 12.84 13.95
C ASN A 114 -0.94 11.54 14.01
N ALA A 115 -1.06 10.83 12.87
CA ALA A 115 -1.78 9.56 12.85
C ALA A 115 -1.14 8.51 13.77
N VAL A 116 0.19 8.41 13.77
CA VAL A 116 0.90 7.48 14.67
C VAL A 116 0.69 7.87 16.14
N TYR A 117 0.68 9.17 16.45
CA TYR A 117 0.44 9.64 17.83
C TYR A 117 -0.96 9.29 18.31
N GLU A 118 -1.97 9.47 17.46
CA GLU A 118 -3.35 9.06 17.82
C GLU A 118 -3.44 7.56 18.07
N VAL A 119 -2.75 6.73 17.29
CA VAL A 119 -2.70 5.28 17.59
C VAL A 119 -2.01 5.00 18.93
N ILE A 120 -0.92 5.70 19.27
CA ILE A 120 -0.27 5.56 20.59
C ILE A 120 -1.22 5.98 21.71
N ARG A 121 -1.99 7.06 21.54
CA ARG A 121 -2.99 7.53 22.51
C ARG A 121 -4.15 6.55 22.72
N THR A 122 -4.40 5.63 21.80
CA THR A 122 -5.39 4.57 22.06
C THR A 122 -4.98 3.67 23.25
N ARG A 123 -3.68 3.59 23.56
CA ARG A 123 -3.16 2.86 24.72
C ARG A 123 -3.05 3.72 25.97
N ASP A 124 -2.56 4.95 25.85
CA ASP A 124 -2.50 5.93 26.96
C ASP A 124 -2.88 7.33 26.44
N SER A 125 -4.14 7.67 26.66
CA SER A 125 -4.73 8.94 26.17
C SER A 125 -4.17 10.20 26.87
N ARG A 126 -3.38 10.05 27.93
CA ARG A 126 -2.79 11.17 28.69
C ARG A 126 -1.51 11.70 28.05
N LEU A 127 -0.86 10.92 27.16
CA LEU A 127 0.40 11.29 26.55
C LEU A 127 0.26 12.53 25.66
N LYS A 128 1.11 13.52 25.91
CA LYS A 128 1.25 14.73 25.09
C LYS A 128 2.28 14.49 23.99
N ASP A 129 2.23 15.30 22.93
CA ASP A 129 3.12 15.15 21.78
C ASP A 129 4.60 15.12 22.17
N HIS A 130 5.05 16.05 23.02
CA HIS A 130 6.44 16.12 23.47
C HIS A 130 6.88 14.93 24.31
N GLU A 131 5.96 14.27 25.01
CA GLU A 131 6.23 13.05 25.77
C GLU A 131 6.38 11.86 24.81
N ILE A 132 5.54 11.80 23.77
CA ILE A 132 5.65 10.81 22.71
C ILE A 132 6.95 11.01 21.93
N ASP A 133 7.33 12.26 21.57
CA ASP A 133 8.60 12.60 20.90
C ASP A 133 9.82 12.15 21.70
N ALA A 134 9.74 12.14 23.03
CA ALA A 134 10.82 11.68 23.88
C ALA A 134 10.97 10.15 23.91
N LEU A 135 9.93 9.39 23.52
CA LEU A 135 9.94 7.93 23.54
C LEU A 135 10.51 7.31 22.27
N PHE A 136 10.33 7.96 21.11
CA PHE A 136 10.82 7.47 19.83
C PHE A 136 10.85 8.57 18.78
N ASP A 137 11.65 8.35 17.72
CA ASP A 137 11.66 9.19 16.51
C ASP A 137 11.04 8.40 15.34
N ILE A 138 9.86 8.82 14.87
CA ILE A 138 9.20 8.19 13.73
C ILE A 138 10.04 8.28 12.45
N ASN A 139 10.75 9.40 12.23
CA ASN A 139 11.59 9.58 11.04
C ASN A 139 12.75 8.59 11.05
N GLN A 140 13.33 8.31 12.23
CA GLN A 140 14.37 7.29 12.37
C GLN A 140 13.81 5.89 12.05
N ILE A 141 12.61 5.54 12.56
CA ILE A 141 11.99 4.24 12.27
C ILE A 141 11.70 4.09 10.77
N LEU A 142 11.19 5.13 10.11
CA LEU A 142 10.93 5.11 8.67
C LEU A 142 12.23 5.05 7.85
N THR A 143 13.29 5.70 8.32
CA THR A 143 14.63 5.62 7.71
C THR A 143 15.19 4.21 7.81
N ASP A 144 15.08 3.59 8.97
CA ASP A 144 15.51 2.20 9.21
C ASP A 144 14.71 1.22 8.36
N ALA A 145 13.38 1.38 8.29
CA ALA A 145 12.51 0.59 7.41
C ALA A 145 12.94 0.69 5.95
N SER A 146 13.20 1.92 5.47
CA SER A 146 13.68 2.18 4.12
C SER A 146 15.01 1.49 3.84
N HIS A 147 15.95 1.56 4.79
CA HIS A 147 17.25 0.89 4.68
C HIS A 147 17.10 -0.63 4.61
N CYS A 148 16.28 -1.21 5.47
CA CYS A 148 16.08 -2.65 5.56
C CYS A 148 15.31 -3.23 4.35
N LEU A 149 14.34 -2.48 3.79
CA LEU A 149 13.38 -3.02 2.83
C LEU A 149 13.71 -2.75 1.36
N LYS A 150 14.55 -1.74 1.05
CA LYS A 150 14.83 -1.34 -0.35
C LYS A 150 15.43 -2.45 -1.20
N GLU A 151 16.35 -3.25 -0.67
CA GLU A 151 16.98 -4.35 -1.43
C GLU A 151 15.99 -5.49 -1.69
N LEU A 152 15.17 -5.82 -0.70
CA LEU A 152 14.10 -6.79 -0.83
C LEU A 152 13.08 -6.34 -1.88
N THR A 153 12.72 -5.06 -1.86
CA THR A 153 11.83 -4.46 -2.86
C THR A 153 12.42 -4.53 -4.28
N CYS A 154 13.74 -4.32 -4.45
CA CYS A 154 14.39 -4.54 -5.74
C CYS A 154 14.21 -5.97 -6.24
N CYS A 155 14.23 -6.97 -5.35
CA CYS A 155 13.95 -8.36 -5.73
C CYS A 155 12.50 -8.52 -6.22
N PHE A 156 11.52 -7.88 -5.58
CA PHE A 156 10.12 -7.92 -6.02
C PHE A 156 9.95 -7.34 -7.42
N ILE A 157 10.57 -6.17 -7.69
CA ILE A 157 10.55 -5.56 -9.03
C ILE A 157 11.17 -6.52 -10.06
N ILE A 158 12.28 -7.17 -9.74
CA ILE A 158 12.95 -8.12 -10.64
C ILE A 158 12.06 -9.34 -10.89
N ILE A 159 11.42 -9.89 -9.84
CA ILE A 159 10.49 -11.01 -9.97
C ILE A 159 9.36 -10.66 -10.95
N GLN A 160 8.74 -9.50 -10.79
CA GLN A 160 7.66 -9.05 -11.65
C GLN A 160 8.16 -8.75 -13.07
N ASN A 161 9.23 -7.96 -13.22
CA ASN A 161 9.82 -7.58 -14.51
C ASN A 161 10.25 -8.80 -15.35
N LYS A 162 10.81 -9.81 -14.68
CA LYS A 162 11.31 -11.02 -15.34
C LYS A 162 10.30 -12.16 -15.33
N GLN A 163 9.11 -11.96 -14.74
CA GLN A 163 8.06 -12.98 -14.63
C GLN A 163 8.63 -14.31 -14.08
N LEU A 164 9.28 -14.23 -12.92
CA LEU A 164 9.96 -15.40 -12.34
C LEU A 164 8.98 -16.37 -11.65
N GLY A 165 7.70 -15.99 -11.49
CA GLY A 165 6.69 -16.84 -10.86
C GLY A 165 6.96 -17.12 -9.37
N HIS A 166 7.75 -16.29 -8.70
CA HIS A 166 8.10 -16.44 -7.29
C HIS A 166 7.29 -15.46 -6.43
N PRO A 167 6.71 -15.91 -5.30
CA PRO A 167 5.93 -15.02 -4.42
C PRO A 167 6.84 -13.98 -3.76
N TYR A 168 6.26 -12.86 -3.34
CA TYR A 168 6.94 -11.89 -2.51
C TYR A 168 7.21 -12.47 -1.12
N TYR A 169 8.27 -12.01 -0.50
CA TYR A 169 8.71 -12.50 0.80
C TYR A 169 7.72 -12.16 1.91
N GLY A 170 7.34 -13.15 2.71
CA GLY A 170 6.50 -12.95 3.89
C GLY A 170 7.30 -12.35 5.04
N LEU A 171 7.16 -11.02 5.24
CA LEU A 171 7.92 -10.27 6.24
C LEU A 171 7.50 -10.64 7.67
N ASN A 172 8.50 -10.94 8.51
CA ASN A 172 8.36 -11.04 9.95
C ASN A 172 9.51 -10.23 10.61
N VAL A 173 9.19 -9.04 11.10
CA VAL A 173 10.19 -8.05 11.51
C VAL A 173 11.10 -8.55 12.64
N SER A 174 10.53 -9.23 13.65
CA SER A 174 11.30 -9.75 14.78
C SER A 174 12.23 -10.90 14.38
N ARG A 175 11.86 -11.70 13.39
CA ARG A 175 12.66 -12.79 12.85
C ARG A 175 13.76 -12.26 11.92
N ASP A 176 13.42 -11.29 11.07
CA ASP A 176 14.17 -10.97 9.86
C ASP A 176 15.22 -9.87 10.07
N PHE A 177 15.06 -9.02 11.11
CA PHE A 177 15.95 -7.88 11.34
C PHE A 177 16.62 -7.92 12.71
N ASP A 178 17.87 -7.51 12.73
CA ASP A 178 18.66 -7.26 13.94
C ASP A 178 18.69 -5.74 14.20
N PHE A 179 18.09 -5.34 15.33
CA PHE A 179 18.01 -3.96 15.78
C PHE A 179 19.12 -3.55 16.76
N THR A 180 20.11 -4.40 16.99
CA THR A 180 21.29 -4.06 17.82
C THR A 180 22.24 -3.12 17.07
N ASN A 181 22.15 -3.08 15.75
CA ASN A 181 22.90 -2.19 14.87
C ASN A 181 22.10 -0.94 14.50
N SER A 182 22.77 0.14 14.10
CA SER A 182 22.17 1.33 13.51
C SER A 182 22.95 1.72 12.25
N PRO A 183 22.34 1.63 11.06
CA PRO A 183 20.97 1.12 10.79
C PRO A 183 20.85 -0.39 11.07
N PRO A 184 19.64 -0.90 11.33
CA PRO A 184 19.38 -2.32 11.48
C PRO A 184 19.80 -3.13 10.25
N CYS A 185 20.23 -4.35 10.47
CA CYS A 185 20.62 -5.27 9.39
C CYS A 185 19.75 -6.54 9.38
N TYR A 186 19.85 -7.30 8.31
CA TYR A 186 19.16 -8.59 8.22
C TYR A 186 19.73 -9.56 9.26
N ARG A 187 18.86 -10.21 10.01
CA ARG A 187 19.23 -11.43 10.72
C ARG A 187 19.49 -12.53 9.71
N MET A 188 20.50 -13.37 10.06
CA MET A 188 21.00 -14.39 9.15
C MET A 188 19.92 -15.33 8.62
N ASN A 189 20.08 -15.70 7.37
CA ASN A 189 19.50 -16.76 6.57
C ASN A 189 18.18 -16.43 5.87
N PHE A 190 17.08 -16.02 6.52
CA PHE A 190 15.77 -15.96 5.89
C PHE A 190 15.71 -15.06 4.64
N ILE A 191 16.04 -13.77 4.76
CA ILE A 191 16.04 -12.86 3.62
C ILE A 191 17.16 -13.21 2.63
N SER A 192 18.32 -13.62 3.15
CA SER A 192 19.45 -14.05 2.31
C SER A 192 19.09 -15.27 1.46
N ASP A 193 18.42 -16.26 2.05
CA ASP A 193 17.97 -17.46 1.33
C ASP A 193 16.94 -17.09 0.25
N TYR A 194 16.02 -16.20 0.57
CA TYR A 194 15.06 -15.68 -0.41
C TYR A 194 15.77 -14.95 -1.58
N ILE A 195 16.75 -14.08 -1.28
CA ILE A 195 17.53 -13.37 -2.31
C ILE A 195 18.32 -14.35 -3.17
N ASN A 196 18.93 -15.38 -2.57
CA ASN A 196 19.64 -16.43 -3.30
C ASN A 196 18.71 -17.23 -4.22
N GLU A 197 17.49 -17.51 -3.77
CA GLU A 197 16.50 -18.20 -4.61
C GLU A 197 16.07 -17.32 -5.80
N VAL A 198 15.86 -16.01 -5.59
CA VAL A 198 15.59 -15.08 -6.69
C VAL A 198 16.74 -15.06 -7.70
N GLU A 199 18.00 -15.06 -7.23
CA GLU A 199 19.16 -15.15 -8.13
C GLU A 199 19.21 -16.46 -8.91
N ARG A 200 18.91 -17.60 -8.25
CA ARG A 200 18.85 -18.92 -8.89
C ARG A 200 17.80 -18.93 -10.00
N LEU A 201 16.58 -18.42 -9.73
CA LEU A 201 15.50 -18.36 -10.69
C LEU A 201 15.83 -17.42 -11.85
N LEU A 202 16.46 -16.28 -11.58
CA LEU A 202 16.90 -15.33 -12.57
C LEU A 202 17.92 -15.95 -13.55
N LYS A 203 18.92 -16.67 -13.03
CA LYS A 203 19.93 -17.39 -13.82
C LYS A 203 19.35 -18.58 -14.59
N ALA A 204 18.34 -19.24 -14.02
CA ALA A 204 17.63 -20.32 -14.71
C ALA A 204 16.86 -19.80 -15.94
N LYS A 205 16.33 -18.57 -15.87
CA LYS A 205 15.66 -17.92 -17.00
C LYS A 205 16.63 -17.47 -18.10
N ASP A 206 17.76 -16.88 -17.72
CA ASP A 206 18.86 -16.56 -18.63
C ASP A 206 20.19 -16.48 -17.83
N ARG A 207 21.16 -17.32 -18.20
CA ARG A 207 22.47 -17.40 -17.53
C ARG A 207 23.27 -16.09 -17.56
N ARG A 208 22.94 -15.17 -18.48
CA ARG A 208 23.58 -13.84 -18.59
C ARG A 208 23.06 -12.86 -17.54
N TYR A 209 21.92 -13.12 -16.92
CA TYR A 209 21.38 -12.25 -15.88
C TYR A 209 22.18 -12.37 -14.59
N SER A 210 22.43 -11.23 -13.97
CA SER A 210 23.04 -11.10 -12.65
C SER A 210 22.11 -10.30 -11.77
N LEU A 211 21.79 -10.84 -10.59
CA LEU A 211 20.95 -10.14 -9.60
C LEU A 211 21.59 -8.81 -9.20
N ALA A 212 22.90 -8.79 -8.98
CA ALA A 212 23.65 -7.57 -8.62
C ALA A 212 23.49 -6.47 -9.69
N SER A 213 23.61 -6.82 -10.99
CA SER A 213 23.42 -5.87 -12.09
C SER A 213 21.96 -5.37 -12.16
N GLN A 214 20.99 -6.26 -12.05
CA GLN A 214 19.56 -5.88 -12.06
C GLN A 214 19.21 -4.99 -10.86
N LYS A 215 19.67 -5.33 -9.66
CA LYS A 215 19.47 -4.51 -8.45
C LYS A 215 20.07 -3.11 -8.60
N LYS A 216 21.28 -2.99 -9.15
CA LYS A 216 21.92 -1.68 -9.40
C LYS A 216 21.04 -0.79 -10.29
N SER A 217 20.37 -1.35 -11.28
CA SER A 217 19.41 -0.61 -12.11
C SER A 217 18.17 -0.18 -11.34
N MET A 218 17.67 -1.01 -10.42
CA MET A 218 16.46 -0.71 -9.64
C MET A 218 16.73 0.28 -8.51
N LEU A 219 17.90 0.25 -7.87
CA LEU A 219 18.27 1.12 -6.76
C LEU A 219 18.22 2.62 -7.09
N ARG A 220 18.23 3.00 -8.38
CA ARG A 220 18.01 4.39 -8.80
C ARG A 220 16.65 4.96 -8.38
N HIS A 221 15.66 4.11 -8.13
CA HIS A 221 14.32 4.48 -7.67
C HIS A 221 14.21 4.58 -6.13
N PHE A 222 15.31 4.41 -5.40
CA PHE A 222 15.39 4.38 -3.93
C PHE A 222 16.55 5.23 -3.39
N ARG A 223 16.80 6.41 -4.02
CA ARG A 223 17.94 7.27 -3.69
C ARG A 223 17.76 8.04 -2.39
N THR A 224 16.55 8.48 -2.14
CA THR A 224 16.17 9.25 -0.94
C THR A 224 15.20 8.45 -0.08
N ILE A 225 15.04 8.87 1.17
CA ILE A 225 14.01 8.29 2.06
C ILE A 225 12.62 8.49 1.46
N SER A 226 12.35 9.66 0.86
CA SER A 226 11.08 9.93 0.17
C SER A 226 10.84 8.94 -0.97
N ASP A 227 11.85 8.64 -1.80
CA ASP A 227 11.73 7.63 -2.86
C ASP A 227 11.44 6.24 -2.28
N CYS A 228 12.11 5.89 -1.18
CA CYS A 228 11.87 4.62 -0.49
C CYS A 228 10.44 4.53 0.02
N LEU A 229 9.97 5.58 0.72
CA LEU A 229 8.60 5.62 1.24
C LEU A 229 7.54 5.64 0.13
N ALA A 230 7.87 6.12 -1.06
CA ALA A 230 6.98 6.10 -2.21
C ALA A 230 6.95 4.74 -2.93
N ASN A 231 8.07 4.03 -3.02
CA ASN A 231 8.24 2.87 -3.91
C ASN A 231 8.34 1.51 -3.19
N ILE A 232 8.57 1.48 -1.88
CA ILE A 232 8.48 0.25 -1.08
C ILE A 232 7.00 -0.07 -0.85
N PRO A 233 6.56 -1.34 -0.98
CA PRO A 233 5.17 -1.69 -0.71
C PRO A 233 4.72 -1.24 0.68
N GLY A 234 3.62 -0.47 0.74
CA GLY A 234 3.16 0.19 1.96
C GLY A 234 2.92 -0.78 3.13
N LYS A 235 2.36 -1.95 2.85
CA LYS A 235 2.16 -3.02 3.86
C LYS A 235 3.46 -3.44 4.56
N TYR A 236 4.61 -3.44 3.84
CA TYR A 236 5.91 -3.79 4.45
C TYR A 236 6.40 -2.71 5.40
N ILE A 237 6.26 -1.43 5.02
CA ILE A 237 6.62 -0.30 5.88
C ILE A 237 5.70 -0.27 7.10
N LEU A 238 4.39 -0.47 6.93
CA LEU A 238 3.43 -0.53 8.03
C LEU A 238 3.71 -1.68 8.99
N THR A 239 4.03 -2.87 8.46
CA THR A 239 4.42 -4.02 9.28
C THR A 239 5.65 -3.68 10.12
N TYR A 240 6.67 -3.08 9.47
CA TYR A 240 7.88 -2.67 10.18
C TYR A 240 7.60 -1.64 11.28
N LEU A 241 6.86 -0.58 10.95
CA LEU A 241 6.50 0.49 11.89
C LEU A 241 5.68 -0.06 13.07
N LYS A 242 4.65 -0.84 12.78
CA LYS A 242 3.79 -1.47 13.79
C LYS A 242 4.60 -2.33 14.75
N ASP A 243 5.45 -3.24 14.22
CA ASP A 243 6.21 -4.15 15.05
C ASP A 243 7.26 -3.42 15.90
N ARG A 244 7.84 -2.33 15.38
CA ARG A 244 8.74 -1.46 16.16
C ARG A 244 8.02 -0.76 17.30
N LEU A 245 6.84 -0.18 17.05
CA LEU A 245 6.04 0.47 18.09
C LEU A 245 5.55 -0.53 19.15
N GLN A 246 5.22 -1.76 18.75
CA GLN A 246 4.88 -2.85 19.68
C GLN A 246 6.08 -3.27 20.53
N ALA A 247 7.27 -3.41 19.93
CA ALA A 247 8.49 -3.76 20.64
C ALA A 247 8.92 -2.69 21.66
N LEU A 248 8.64 -1.40 21.35
CA LEU A 248 8.82 -0.28 22.29
C LEU A 248 7.72 -0.20 23.35
N GLY A 249 6.70 -1.06 23.28
CA GLY A 249 5.57 -1.05 24.19
C GLY A 249 4.65 0.16 24.03
N LEU A 250 4.67 0.86 22.90
CA LEU A 250 3.89 2.08 22.66
C LEU A 250 2.48 1.79 22.18
N ILE A 251 2.25 0.66 21.52
CA ILE A 251 0.93 0.23 21.07
C ILE A 251 0.64 -1.21 21.52
N ASN A 252 -0.64 -1.57 21.58
CA ASN A 252 -1.05 -2.95 21.86
C ASN A 252 -0.81 -3.87 20.67
N GLN A 253 -0.84 -5.19 20.90
CA GLN A 253 -0.81 -6.18 19.82
C GLN A 253 -2.02 -5.98 18.90
N MET A 254 -1.76 -5.86 17.61
CA MET A 254 -2.79 -5.70 16.57
C MET A 254 -2.29 -6.20 15.21
N THR A 255 -3.22 -6.47 14.30
CA THR A 255 -2.90 -6.80 12.90
C THR A 255 -2.47 -5.56 12.12
N VAL A 256 -1.84 -5.74 10.95
CA VAL A 256 -1.47 -4.62 10.07
C VAL A 256 -2.71 -3.91 9.55
N GLU A 257 -3.78 -4.64 9.27
CA GLU A 257 -5.07 -4.10 8.82
C GLU A 257 -5.70 -3.20 9.88
N SER A 258 -5.72 -3.64 11.16
CA SER A 258 -6.21 -2.83 12.27
C SER A 258 -5.35 -1.57 12.47
N PHE A 259 -4.03 -1.68 12.30
CA PHE A 259 -3.12 -0.55 12.38
C PHE A 259 -3.36 0.46 11.27
N SER A 260 -3.46 -0.02 10.01
CA SER A 260 -3.77 0.81 8.84
C SER A 260 -5.10 1.54 9.00
N TYR A 261 -6.13 0.82 9.46
CA TYR A 261 -7.45 1.42 9.71
C TYR A 261 -7.40 2.55 10.74
N GLN A 262 -6.65 2.36 11.85
CA GLN A 262 -6.49 3.42 12.85
C GLN A 262 -5.75 4.64 12.27
N LEU A 263 -4.65 4.42 11.55
CA LEU A 263 -3.89 5.50 10.90
C LEU A 263 -4.75 6.27 9.88
N SER A 264 -5.66 5.59 9.17
CA SER A 264 -6.50 6.21 8.14
C SER A 264 -7.47 7.28 8.67
N LYS A 265 -7.73 7.31 9.98
CA LYS A 265 -8.58 8.33 10.60
C LYS A 265 -7.91 9.69 10.67
N ASP A 266 -6.59 9.71 10.91
CA ASP A 266 -5.82 10.91 11.22
C ASP A 266 -4.64 11.16 10.26
N PHE A 267 -4.60 10.48 9.10
CA PHE A 267 -3.55 10.68 8.12
C PHE A 267 -3.60 12.09 7.51
N ASN A 268 -2.46 12.56 7.00
CA ASN A 268 -2.40 13.82 6.26
C ASN A 268 -2.82 13.59 4.79
N SER A 269 -3.91 14.25 4.36
CA SER A 269 -4.44 14.13 3.01
C SER A 269 -3.78 15.05 1.97
N ASP A 270 -2.87 15.96 2.37
CA ASP A 270 -2.25 16.95 1.46
C ASP A 270 -1.51 16.29 0.30
N GLU A 271 -0.87 15.15 0.55
CA GLU A 271 -0.18 14.39 -0.49
C GLU A 271 -1.12 13.76 -1.54
N LEU A 272 -2.44 13.70 -1.27
CA LEU A 272 -3.48 13.21 -2.17
C LEU A 272 -4.26 14.34 -2.86
N GLU A 273 -3.93 15.62 -2.65
CA GLU A 273 -4.63 16.75 -3.25
C GLU A 273 -4.63 16.71 -4.79
N TYR A 274 -3.58 16.14 -5.40
CA TYR A 274 -3.56 15.90 -6.83
C TYR A 274 -4.68 14.94 -7.29
N LEU A 275 -4.96 13.89 -6.49
CA LEU A 275 -6.02 12.92 -6.79
C LEU A 275 -7.38 13.61 -6.68
N ARG A 276 -7.59 14.40 -5.62
CA ARG A 276 -8.78 15.23 -5.45
C ARG A 276 -9.01 16.15 -6.65
N THR A 277 -7.97 16.87 -7.05
CA THR A 277 -8.03 17.80 -8.19
C THR A 277 -8.37 17.07 -9.49
N ASN A 278 -7.68 15.96 -9.79
CA ASN A 278 -7.87 15.21 -11.03
C ASN A 278 -9.28 14.59 -11.10
N VAL A 279 -9.73 13.96 -10.03
CA VAL A 279 -11.08 13.39 -9.94
C VAL A 279 -12.14 14.48 -10.05
N SER A 280 -11.99 15.62 -9.33
CA SER A 280 -12.94 16.73 -9.39
C SER A 280 -13.04 17.35 -10.79
N ASN A 281 -11.93 17.40 -11.54
CA ASN A 281 -11.95 17.86 -12.93
C ASN A 281 -12.61 16.87 -13.87
N TYR A 282 -12.45 15.57 -13.61
CA TYR A 282 -13.05 14.52 -14.43
C TYR A 282 -14.57 14.47 -14.28
N ILE A 283 -15.10 14.55 -13.06
CA ILE A 283 -16.55 14.40 -12.77
C ILE A 283 -17.38 15.61 -13.17
N ARG A 284 -16.76 16.75 -13.45
CA ARG A 284 -17.40 17.97 -14.01
C ARG A 284 -17.67 17.78 -15.51
#